data_0b2af21709929e29734a9fb8c908deb6
#
_entry.id   0b2af21709929e29734a9fb8c908deb6
#
_cell.length_a   1.000
_cell.length_b   1.000
_cell.length_c   1.000
_cell.angle_alpha   90.00
_cell.angle_beta   90.00
_cell.angle_gamma   90.00
#
_symmetry.space_group_name_H-M   'P 1'
#
loop_
_entity.id
_entity.type
_entity.pdbx_description
1 polymer ?
#
loop_
_entity_poly.entity_id
_entity_poly.type
_entity_poly.pdbx_seq_one_letter_code
_entity_poly.pdbx_strand_id
1 'polypeptide(L)'
;MAEFAAKRQRTILGIVLREIGRKLATATSESQGAIAHLNTLLERAERIRTQQPKDKNKLYALHAPEVVCIGKGKARKPYEFGVKASIAVTHKSGLMVGARTFPGNPYDVHILAAQLEQTRILLEDVGRSPKEVVVDLGFRGVDRDNPLVEIIHRGK
;
A
#
# COMPACT_ATOMS: atom_id res chain seq x y z
N MET A 1 -17.84 -20.62 -14.86
CA MET A 1 -16.67 -20.41 -15.74
C MET A 1 -15.48 -19.80 -14.99
N ALA A 2 -15.62 -18.74 -14.21
CA ALA A 2 -14.50 -18.10 -13.47
C ALA A 2 -13.76 -19.04 -12.49
N GLU A 3 -14.49 -19.88 -11.76
CA GLU A 3 -13.89 -20.82 -10.79
C GLU A 3 -13.04 -21.91 -11.48
N PHE A 4 -13.48 -22.41 -12.61
CA PHE A 4 -12.73 -23.38 -13.41
C PHE A 4 -11.43 -22.76 -13.96
N ALA A 5 -11.49 -21.52 -14.45
CA ALA A 5 -10.32 -20.80 -14.93
C ALA A 5 -9.30 -20.57 -13.79
N ALA A 6 -9.75 -20.17 -12.61
CA ALA A 6 -8.89 -19.98 -11.43
C ALA A 6 -8.22 -21.29 -10.98
N LYS A 7 -8.96 -22.41 -10.99
CA LYS A 7 -8.41 -23.73 -10.66
C LYS A 7 -7.31 -24.15 -11.65
N ARG A 8 -7.55 -23.97 -12.95
CA ARG A 8 -6.56 -24.25 -14.00
C ARG A 8 -5.31 -23.40 -13.83
N GLN A 9 -5.44 -22.09 -13.57
CA GLN A 9 -4.32 -21.20 -13.33
C GLN A 9 -3.48 -21.62 -12.11
N ARG A 10 -4.11 -22.01 -11.01
CA ARG A 10 -3.42 -22.55 -9.82
C ARG A 10 -2.60 -23.81 -10.14
N THR A 11 -3.13 -24.69 -10.98
CA THR A 11 -2.42 -25.91 -11.40
C THR A 11 -1.20 -25.56 -12.24
N ILE A 12 -1.36 -24.70 -13.25
CA ILE A 12 -0.26 -24.26 -14.13
C ILE A 12 0.83 -23.58 -13.29
N LEU A 13 0.46 -22.64 -12.40
CA LEU A 13 1.39 -21.97 -11.52
C LEU A 13 2.18 -22.98 -10.68
N GLY A 14 1.53 -23.98 -10.11
CA GLY A 14 2.21 -25.04 -9.33
C GLY A 14 3.20 -25.86 -10.17
N ILE A 15 2.94 -26.11 -11.45
CA ILE A 15 3.86 -26.80 -12.37
C ILE A 15 5.10 -25.92 -12.58
N VAL A 16 4.90 -24.65 -12.92
CA VAL A 16 5.98 -23.68 -13.18
C VAL A 16 6.86 -23.48 -11.94
N LEU A 17 6.27 -23.32 -10.76
CA LEU A 17 7.02 -23.15 -9.51
C LEU A 17 7.91 -24.36 -9.21
N ARG A 18 7.42 -25.59 -9.40
CA ARG A 18 8.24 -26.81 -9.23
C ARG A 18 9.37 -26.91 -10.25
N GLU A 19 9.11 -26.52 -11.50
CA GLU A 19 10.14 -26.52 -12.54
C GLU A 19 11.26 -25.51 -12.24
N ILE A 20 10.90 -24.29 -11.87
CA ILE A 20 11.88 -23.25 -11.47
C ILE A 20 12.67 -23.72 -10.25
N GLY A 21 12.02 -24.25 -9.23
CA GLY A 21 12.69 -24.77 -8.03
C GLY A 21 13.71 -25.85 -8.34
N ARG A 22 13.40 -26.79 -9.27
CA ARG A 22 14.35 -27.82 -9.72
C ARG A 22 15.57 -27.21 -10.44
N LYS A 23 15.35 -26.24 -11.32
CA LYS A 23 16.42 -25.56 -12.03
C LYS A 23 17.31 -24.76 -11.08
N LEU A 24 16.73 -24.09 -10.08
CA LEU A 24 17.50 -23.36 -9.08
C LEU A 24 18.36 -24.27 -8.19
N ALA A 25 17.87 -25.45 -7.84
CA ALA A 25 18.62 -26.42 -7.05
C ALA A 25 19.90 -26.91 -7.75
N THR A 26 19.95 -26.82 -9.09
CA THR A 26 21.12 -27.21 -9.91
C THR A 26 21.96 -26.00 -10.37
N ALA A 27 21.53 -24.77 -10.08
CA ALA A 27 22.27 -23.57 -10.49
C ALA A 27 23.51 -23.37 -9.62
N THR A 28 24.67 -23.33 -10.26
CA THR A 28 25.93 -22.92 -9.64
C THR A 28 25.97 -21.41 -9.47
N SER A 29 26.28 -20.96 -8.24
CA SER A 29 26.05 -19.62 -7.76
C SER A 29 27.18 -18.66 -8.10
N GLU A 30 27.10 -17.93 -9.19
CA GLU A 30 27.86 -16.67 -9.34
C GLU A 30 27.10 -15.44 -8.80
N SER A 31 25.83 -15.60 -8.42
CA SER A 31 24.96 -14.47 -8.01
C SER A 31 24.03 -14.85 -6.84
N GLN A 32 24.58 -15.02 -5.64
CA GLN A 32 23.79 -15.34 -4.43
C GLN A 32 22.61 -14.39 -4.20
N GLY A 33 22.78 -13.08 -4.46
CA GLY A 33 21.72 -12.08 -4.30
C GLY A 33 20.55 -12.28 -5.26
N ALA A 34 20.80 -12.64 -6.52
CA ALA A 34 19.74 -12.91 -7.49
C ALA A 34 18.95 -14.18 -7.14
N ILE A 35 19.64 -15.21 -6.65
CA ILE A 35 19.00 -16.46 -6.20
C ILE A 35 18.12 -16.19 -4.96
N ALA A 36 18.58 -15.41 -3.99
CA ALA A 36 17.81 -15.06 -2.81
C ALA A 36 16.53 -14.27 -3.18
N HIS A 37 16.65 -13.30 -4.09
CA HIS A 37 15.50 -12.55 -4.61
C HIS A 37 14.48 -13.46 -5.31
N LEU A 38 14.96 -14.37 -6.16
CA LEU A 38 14.11 -15.32 -6.87
C LEU A 38 13.40 -16.28 -5.91
N ASN A 39 14.09 -16.79 -4.89
CA ASN A 39 13.48 -17.62 -3.85
C ASN A 39 12.35 -16.86 -3.13
N THR A 40 12.54 -15.59 -2.79
CA THR A 40 11.50 -14.74 -2.19
C THR A 40 10.28 -14.63 -3.11
N LEU A 41 10.47 -14.47 -4.41
CA LEU A 41 9.36 -14.43 -5.38
C LEU A 41 8.64 -15.78 -5.48
N LEU A 42 9.37 -16.89 -5.47
CA LEU A 42 8.78 -18.23 -5.48
C LEU A 42 7.94 -18.51 -4.23
N GLU A 43 8.43 -18.14 -3.05
CA GLU A 43 7.69 -18.24 -1.79
C GLU A 43 6.38 -17.41 -1.84
N ARG A 44 6.45 -16.17 -2.33
CA ARG A 44 5.26 -15.33 -2.51
C ARG A 44 4.27 -15.94 -3.50
N ALA A 45 4.75 -16.44 -4.64
CA ALA A 45 3.90 -17.08 -5.64
C ALA A 45 3.23 -18.35 -5.10
N GLU A 46 3.96 -19.18 -4.35
CA GLU A 46 3.39 -20.37 -3.69
C GLU A 46 2.35 -19.97 -2.64
N ARG A 47 2.59 -18.91 -1.87
CA ARG A 47 1.61 -18.38 -0.92
C ARG A 47 0.33 -17.92 -1.63
N ILE A 48 0.44 -17.15 -2.73
CA ILE A 48 -0.73 -16.73 -3.54
C ILE A 48 -1.48 -17.96 -4.08
N ARG A 49 -0.76 -19.00 -4.53
CA ARG A 49 -1.35 -20.22 -5.06
C ARG A 49 -2.15 -21.01 -4.03
N THR A 50 -1.64 -21.10 -2.79
CA THR A 50 -2.17 -21.98 -1.75
C THR A 50 -3.17 -21.33 -0.81
N GLN A 51 -3.12 -19.99 -0.67
CA GLN A 51 -4.00 -19.28 0.26
C GLN A 51 -5.48 -19.46 -0.06
N GLN A 52 -6.28 -19.50 1.01
CA GLN A 52 -7.72 -19.74 0.97
C GLN A 52 -8.51 -18.42 1.15
N PRO A 53 -9.80 -18.36 0.77
CA PRO A 53 -10.61 -17.14 0.91
C PRO A 53 -10.68 -16.58 2.34
N LYS A 54 -10.65 -17.44 3.36
CA LYS A 54 -10.77 -17.07 4.77
C LYS A 54 -9.43 -16.84 5.49
N ASP A 55 -8.30 -17.04 4.82
CA ASP A 55 -7.00 -16.86 5.43
C ASP A 55 -6.79 -15.40 5.84
N LYS A 56 -6.14 -15.20 7.00
CA LYS A 56 -5.67 -13.90 7.47
C LYS A 56 -4.36 -13.55 6.76
N ASN A 57 -4.08 -12.24 6.65
CA ASN A 57 -2.82 -11.74 6.07
C ASN A 57 -2.51 -12.27 4.68
N LYS A 58 -3.53 -12.35 3.81
CA LYS A 58 -3.36 -12.80 2.42
C LYS A 58 -2.42 -11.88 1.64
N LEU A 59 -1.66 -12.48 0.73
CA LEU A 59 -0.87 -11.76 -0.25
C LEU A 59 -1.70 -11.51 -1.51
N TYR A 60 -1.90 -10.26 -1.89
CA TYR A 60 -2.77 -9.88 -3.02
C TYR A 60 -2.00 -9.54 -4.29
N ALA A 61 -0.70 -9.22 -4.18
CA ALA A 61 0.14 -8.92 -5.32
C ALA A 61 1.54 -9.51 -5.14
N LEU A 62 2.08 -10.13 -6.19
CA LEU A 62 3.41 -10.76 -6.16
C LEU A 62 4.53 -9.75 -5.96
N HIS A 63 4.46 -8.63 -6.70
CA HIS A 63 5.50 -7.61 -6.73
C HIS A 63 5.30 -6.50 -5.69
N ALA A 64 4.14 -6.44 -5.05
CA ALA A 64 3.77 -5.42 -4.06
C ALA A 64 3.14 -6.11 -2.83
N PRO A 65 3.98 -6.75 -1.98
CA PRO A 65 3.50 -7.52 -0.83
C PRO A 65 2.78 -6.67 0.22
N GLU A 66 2.99 -5.36 0.20
CA GLU A 66 2.33 -4.36 1.05
C GLU A 66 0.86 -4.12 0.69
N VAL A 67 0.39 -4.56 -0.49
CA VAL A 67 -1.00 -4.40 -0.91
C VAL A 67 -1.94 -5.14 0.02
N VAL A 68 -2.92 -4.41 0.56
CA VAL A 68 -3.98 -4.95 1.42
C VAL A 68 -5.35 -4.83 0.75
N CYS A 69 -6.30 -5.63 1.20
CA CYS A 69 -7.70 -5.53 0.79
C CYS A 69 -8.42 -4.54 1.71
N ILE A 70 -8.90 -3.44 1.14
CA ILE A 70 -9.56 -2.34 1.85
C ILE A 70 -11.07 -2.44 1.60
N GLY A 71 -11.84 -2.64 2.66
CA GLY A 71 -13.30 -2.58 2.60
C GLY A 71 -13.78 -1.14 2.48
N LYS A 72 -14.56 -0.83 1.46
CA LYS A 72 -15.09 0.55 1.20
C LYS A 72 -16.55 0.73 1.59
N GLY A 73 -17.25 -0.32 2.00
CA GLY A 73 -18.68 -0.23 2.32
C GLY A 73 -19.59 0.18 1.15
N LYS A 74 -19.09 0.17 -0.08
CA LYS A 74 -19.85 0.54 -1.29
C LYS A 74 -20.47 -0.70 -1.92
N ALA A 75 -21.78 -0.66 -2.23
CA ALA A 75 -22.50 -1.80 -2.78
C ALA A 75 -21.93 -2.33 -4.11
N ARG A 76 -21.49 -1.44 -5.01
CA ARG A 76 -20.97 -1.84 -6.33
C ARG A 76 -19.49 -2.21 -6.36
N LYS A 77 -18.68 -1.66 -5.44
CA LYS A 77 -17.24 -1.92 -5.31
C LYS A 77 -16.90 -2.03 -3.83
N PRO A 78 -17.20 -3.16 -3.19
CA PRO A 78 -17.03 -3.32 -1.75
C PRO A 78 -15.56 -3.35 -1.31
N TYR A 79 -14.65 -3.70 -2.23
CA TYR A 79 -13.22 -3.85 -1.93
C TYR A 79 -12.37 -3.06 -2.91
N GLU A 80 -11.29 -2.48 -2.40
CA GLU A 80 -10.18 -1.92 -3.16
C GLU A 80 -8.88 -2.59 -2.69
N PHE A 81 -7.90 -2.72 -3.60
CA PHE A 81 -6.61 -3.32 -3.29
C PHE A 81 -5.53 -2.27 -3.44
N GLY A 82 -4.70 -2.10 -2.43
CA GLY A 82 -3.64 -1.10 -2.43
C GLY A 82 -3.13 -0.82 -1.03
N VAL A 83 -2.39 0.28 -0.91
CA VAL A 83 -2.00 0.91 0.35
C VAL A 83 -2.65 2.27 0.45
N LYS A 84 -2.83 2.78 1.66
CA LYS A 84 -3.30 4.13 1.86
C LYS A 84 -2.22 5.12 1.45
N ALA A 85 -2.57 6.08 0.62
CA ALA A 85 -1.72 7.20 0.25
C ALA A 85 -2.38 8.51 0.70
N SER A 86 -1.58 9.42 1.22
CA SER A 86 -1.95 10.81 1.50
C SER A 86 -1.17 11.73 0.59
N ILE A 87 -1.84 12.74 0.04
CA ILE A 87 -1.26 13.73 -0.85
C ILE A 87 -1.60 15.11 -0.30
N ALA A 88 -0.60 15.95 -0.10
CA ALA A 88 -0.77 17.34 0.26
C ALA A 88 -0.57 18.23 -0.97
N VAL A 89 -1.53 19.10 -1.23
CA VAL A 89 -1.49 20.06 -2.35
C VAL A 89 -1.74 21.47 -1.84
N THR A 90 -1.14 22.46 -2.50
CA THR A 90 -1.40 23.86 -2.18
C THR A 90 -2.79 24.27 -2.61
N HIS A 91 -3.52 25.02 -1.78
CA HIS A 91 -4.91 25.40 -2.05
C HIS A 91 -5.10 26.21 -3.34
N LYS A 92 -4.24 27.20 -3.58
CA LYS A 92 -4.40 28.13 -4.72
C LYS A 92 -3.86 27.61 -6.03
N SER A 93 -2.71 26.93 -6.02
CA SER A 93 -2.00 26.52 -7.24
C SER A 93 -2.10 25.03 -7.54
N GLY A 94 -2.63 24.22 -6.62
CA GLY A 94 -2.73 22.76 -6.81
C GLY A 94 -1.36 22.05 -6.88
N LEU A 95 -0.27 22.72 -6.46
CA LEU A 95 1.06 22.10 -6.45
C LEU A 95 1.13 21.01 -5.39
N MET A 96 1.65 19.85 -5.75
CA MET A 96 1.91 18.77 -4.81
C MET A 96 3.12 19.14 -3.94
N VAL A 97 2.92 19.21 -2.63
CA VAL A 97 3.92 19.59 -1.62
C VAL A 97 4.19 18.47 -0.62
N GLY A 98 3.56 17.33 -0.80
CA GLY A 98 3.79 16.13 0.00
C GLY A 98 3.03 14.94 -0.56
N ALA A 99 3.64 13.75 -0.48
CA ALA A 99 3.01 12.48 -0.82
C ALA A 99 3.62 11.38 0.05
N ARG A 100 2.79 10.67 0.79
CA ARG A 100 3.23 9.60 1.69
C ARG A 100 2.30 8.40 1.63
N THR A 101 2.87 7.21 1.64
CA THR A 101 2.13 5.96 1.76
C THR A 101 2.17 5.45 3.20
N PHE A 102 1.09 4.78 3.60
CA PHE A 102 0.93 4.23 4.94
C PHE A 102 0.61 2.74 4.85
N PRO A 103 1.36 1.88 5.55
CA PRO A 103 1.09 0.44 5.58
C PRO A 103 -0.32 0.16 6.12
N GLY A 104 -0.97 -0.82 5.54
CA GLY A 104 -2.33 -1.17 5.91
C GLY A 104 -3.35 -0.11 5.49
N ASN A 105 -4.39 0.05 6.28
CA ASN A 105 -5.44 1.04 6.07
C ASN A 105 -5.72 1.81 7.37
N PRO A 106 -4.77 2.63 7.88
CA PRO A 106 -4.99 3.42 9.09
C PRO A 106 -6.13 4.43 8.88
N TYR A 107 -6.80 4.84 9.95
CA TYR A 107 -7.77 5.92 9.90
C TYR A 107 -7.10 7.24 9.50
N ASP A 108 -7.86 8.13 8.85
CA ASP A 108 -7.35 9.42 8.37
C ASP A 108 -6.74 10.26 9.48
N VAL A 109 -7.34 10.25 10.66
CA VAL A 109 -6.81 10.94 11.86
C VAL A 109 -5.38 10.53 12.24
N HIS A 110 -4.99 9.28 12.01
CA HIS A 110 -3.68 8.78 12.40
C HIS A 110 -2.57 9.07 11.37
N ILE A 111 -2.91 9.61 10.20
CA ILE A 111 -1.92 9.87 9.15
C ILE A 111 -1.62 11.37 8.96
N LEU A 112 -2.47 12.27 9.48
CA LEU A 112 -2.34 13.70 9.23
C LEU A 112 -1.03 14.27 9.80
N ALA A 113 -0.70 13.98 11.05
CA ALA A 113 0.52 14.46 11.69
C ALA A 113 1.78 14.07 10.89
N ALA A 114 1.87 12.78 10.49
CA ALA A 114 2.99 12.28 9.71
C ALA A 114 3.05 12.89 8.28
N GLN A 115 1.89 13.17 7.67
CA GLN A 115 1.84 13.86 6.38
C GLN A 115 2.28 15.32 6.50
N LEU A 116 1.87 16.02 7.54
CA LEU A 116 2.26 17.43 7.79
C LEU A 116 3.75 17.54 8.11
N GLU A 117 4.29 16.60 8.88
CA GLU A 117 5.73 16.53 9.15
C GLU A 117 6.53 16.38 7.84
N GLN A 118 6.18 15.44 6.98
CA GLN A 118 6.82 15.28 5.68
C GLN A 118 6.70 16.55 4.84
N THR A 119 5.52 17.16 4.79
CA THR A 119 5.31 18.39 4.02
C THR A 119 6.19 19.54 4.56
N ARG A 120 6.37 19.64 5.88
CA ARG A 120 7.25 20.63 6.51
C ARG A 120 8.70 20.40 6.10
N ILE A 121 9.19 19.15 6.16
CA ILE A 121 10.55 18.79 5.74
C ILE A 121 10.77 19.17 4.27
N LEU A 122 9.84 18.80 3.38
CA LEU A 122 9.97 19.10 1.94
C LEU A 122 9.91 20.58 1.60
N LEU A 123 9.34 21.43 2.46
CA LEU A 123 9.25 22.86 2.29
C LEU A 123 10.33 23.66 3.05
N GLU A 124 11.21 22.97 3.78
CA GLU A 124 12.24 23.59 4.62
C GLU A 124 13.20 24.46 3.80
N ASP A 125 13.69 23.95 2.67
CA ASP A 125 14.62 24.65 1.77
C ASP A 125 14.05 25.93 1.18
N VAL A 126 12.72 26.05 1.09
CA VAL A 126 12.04 27.26 0.60
C VAL A 126 11.55 28.16 1.75
N GLY A 127 11.88 27.84 2.99
CA GLY A 127 11.51 28.60 4.19
C GLY A 127 9.99 28.69 4.41
N ARG A 128 9.24 27.68 4.03
CA ARG A 128 7.78 27.63 4.15
C ARG A 128 7.33 26.48 5.04
N SER A 129 6.20 26.67 5.69
CA SER A 129 5.52 25.61 6.45
C SER A 129 4.00 25.74 6.32
N PRO A 130 3.25 24.64 6.41
CA PRO A 130 1.80 24.67 6.46
C PRO A 130 1.32 25.48 7.68
N LYS A 131 0.41 26.43 7.48
CA LYS A 131 -0.25 27.19 8.55
C LYS A 131 -1.71 26.76 8.70
N GLU A 132 -2.35 26.51 7.57
CA GLU A 132 -3.74 26.07 7.47
C GLU A 132 -3.81 24.82 6.61
N VAL A 133 -4.64 23.87 6.99
CA VAL A 133 -4.86 22.63 6.25
C VAL A 133 -6.35 22.36 6.14
N VAL A 134 -6.83 22.22 4.90
CA VAL A 134 -8.21 21.83 4.62
C VAL A 134 -8.30 20.32 4.46
N VAL A 135 -9.11 19.69 5.26
CA VAL A 135 -9.31 18.23 5.28
C VAL A 135 -10.79 17.86 5.19
N ASP A 136 -11.07 16.62 4.85
CA ASP A 136 -12.43 16.10 4.89
C ASP A 136 -12.87 15.71 6.32
N LEU A 137 -14.11 15.27 6.46
CA LEU A 137 -14.66 14.88 7.76
C LEU A 137 -14.06 13.58 8.34
N GLY A 138 -13.31 12.82 7.56
CA GLY A 138 -12.56 11.63 8.01
C GLY A 138 -11.44 11.97 8.99
N PHE A 139 -10.98 13.23 9.01
CA PHE A 139 -9.91 13.73 9.88
C PHE A 139 -10.41 14.37 11.19
N ARG A 140 -11.65 14.14 11.59
CA ARG A 140 -12.16 14.70 12.85
C ARG A 140 -11.36 14.19 14.06
N GLY A 141 -11.02 15.12 14.97
CA GLY A 141 -10.34 14.81 16.23
C GLY A 141 -8.81 14.89 16.21
N VAL A 142 -8.18 15.32 15.10
CA VAL A 142 -6.71 15.49 14.99
C VAL A 142 -6.18 16.84 15.46
N ASP A 143 -7.05 17.77 15.83
CA ASP A 143 -6.65 19.15 16.19
C ASP A 143 -5.69 19.18 17.39
N ARG A 144 -5.80 18.22 18.31
CA ARG A 144 -4.91 18.12 19.48
C ARG A 144 -3.49 17.67 19.13
N ASP A 145 -3.35 16.88 18.08
CA ASP A 145 -2.06 16.32 17.66
C ASP A 145 -1.26 17.27 16.76
N ASN A 146 -1.88 18.38 16.31
CA ASN A 146 -1.28 19.33 15.38
C ASN A 146 -1.47 20.79 15.84
N PRO A 147 -0.96 21.18 17.02
CA PRO A 147 -1.26 22.49 17.62
C PRO A 147 -0.68 23.69 16.84
N LEU A 148 0.27 23.45 15.92
CA LEU A 148 0.92 24.51 15.13
C LEU A 148 0.24 24.77 13.78
N VAL A 149 -0.83 24.03 13.46
CA VAL A 149 -1.52 24.11 12.16
C VAL A 149 -3.01 24.23 12.40
N GLU A 150 -3.63 25.24 11.79
CA GLU A 150 -5.09 25.38 11.81
C GLU A 150 -5.72 24.31 10.89
N ILE A 151 -6.59 23.48 11.45
CA ILE A 151 -7.26 22.40 10.70
C ILE A 151 -8.70 22.81 10.38
N ILE A 152 -8.97 22.99 9.10
CA ILE A 152 -10.29 23.37 8.57
C ILE A 152 -10.97 22.15 7.99
N HIS A 153 -12.07 21.72 8.60
CA HIS A 153 -12.86 20.60 8.12
C HIS A 153 -13.87 21.04 7.06
N ARG A 154 -13.78 20.48 5.86
CA ARG A 154 -14.76 20.72 4.79
C ARG A 154 -16.12 20.14 5.18
N GLY A 155 -17.16 20.98 5.14
CA GLY A 155 -18.54 20.58 5.47
C GLY A 155 -19.02 21.02 6.85
N LYS A 156 -18.31 21.96 7.47
CA LYS A 156 -18.82 22.77 8.60
C LYS A 156 -19.38 24.07 8.09
#